data_241fb273f03faf15b394aed210f8073c
#
_entry.id   241fb273f03faf15b394aed210f8073c
#
_cell.length_a   1.000
_cell.length_b   1.000
_cell.length_c   1.000
_cell.angle_alpha   90.00
_cell.angle_beta   90.00
_cell.angle_gamma   90.00
#
_symmetry.space_group_name_H-M   'P 1'
#
loop_
_entity.id
_entity.type
_entity.pdbx_description
1 polymer ?
#
loop_
_entity_poly.entity_id
_entity_poly.type
_entity_poly.pdbx_seq_one_letter_code
_entity_poly.pdbx_strand_id
1 'polypeptide(L)'
;MKTAYDLLIEKLSLQAGLQRIPLNGAFELTSRCNFNCRMCYVHDKSEDKSLIRRELTADQWIGIAEDAREAGMLNLVLTGGEIFLRSDFKDIYERLSRMGFKITLYTNGSLIDETKAKWLGRIPPTSMEITLYGASADTYEKMCGNAAGYERTIKAVDMLMAEGINLELKMTVTYDNMGDMEQLAEFAYKRGLPLSIVDYLFPQMACESPDHCRLSPRDLVDFMKKYFSATDRLREAYSTGELPKQT
;
A
#
# COMPACT_ATOMS: atom_id res chain seq x y z
N MET A 1 -10.16 -12.50 -23.12
CA MET A 1 -10.04 -13.97 -23.00
C MET A 1 -9.22 -14.24 -21.74
N LYS A 2 -9.71 -15.09 -20.81
CA LYS A 2 -8.91 -15.47 -19.63
C LYS A 2 -7.71 -16.30 -20.09
N THR A 3 -6.55 -16.04 -19.49
CA THR A 3 -5.34 -16.82 -19.74
C THR A 3 -5.42 -18.19 -19.02
N ALA A 4 -4.57 -19.15 -19.40
CA ALA A 4 -4.45 -20.43 -18.69
C ALA A 4 -4.09 -20.23 -17.21
N TYR A 5 -3.32 -19.19 -16.91
CA TYR A 5 -2.96 -18.81 -15.56
C TYR A 5 -4.17 -18.31 -14.76
N ASP A 6 -5.02 -17.45 -15.34
CA ASP A 6 -6.23 -16.97 -14.67
C ASP A 6 -7.18 -18.11 -14.30
N LEU A 7 -7.34 -19.08 -15.21
CA LEU A 7 -8.16 -20.27 -14.97
C LEU A 7 -7.59 -21.17 -13.87
N LEU A 8 -6.26 -21.29 -13.80
CA LEU A 8 -5.59 -22.04 -12.73
C LEU A 8 -5.81 -21.40 -11.37
N ILE A 9 -5.62 -20.07 -11.29
CA ILE A 9 -5.81 -19.31 -10.03
C ILE A 9 -7.28 -19.39 -9.58
N GLU A 10 -8.23 -19.25 -10.47
CA GLU A 10 -9.66 -19.41 -10.14
C GLU A 10 -9.95 -20.82 -9.59
N LYS A 11 -9.44 -21.85 -10.22
CA LYS A 11 -9.63 -23.25 -9.78
C LYS A 11 -9.01 -23.48 -8.41
N LEU A 12 -7.79 -23.01 -8.19
CA LEU A 12 -7.11 -23.09 -6.88
C LEU A 12 -7.90 -22.34 -5.80
N SER A 13 -8.35 -21.12 -6.08
CA SER A 13 -9.14 -20.33 -5.14
C SER A 13 -10.46 -21.00 -4.78
N LEU A 14 -11.15 -21.59 -5.76
CA LEU A 14 -12.39 -22.33 -5.52
C LEU A 14 -12.15 -23.57 -4.64
N GLN A 15 -11.12 -24.36 -4.97
CA GLN A 15 -10.78 -25.56 -4.19
C GLN A 15 -10.36 -25.21 -2.77
N ALA A 16 -9.54 -24.18 -2.60
CA ALA A 16 -9.14 -23.69 -1.29
C ALA A 16 -10.34 -23.21 -0.46
N GLY A 17 -11.26 -22.47 -1.07
CA GLY A 17 -12.51 -22.05 -0.41
C GLY A 17 -13.35 -23.22 0.07
N LEU A 18 -13.54 -24.25 -0.77
CA LEU A 18 -14.27 -25.47 -0.41
C LEU A 18 -13.60 -26.23 0.74
N GLN A 19 -12.28 -26.25 0.79
CA GLN A 19 -11.49 -26.92 1.83
C GLN A 19 -11.17 -26.03 3.02
N ARG A 20 -11.60 -24.76 3.03
CA ARG A 20 -11.31 -23.75 4.06
C ARG A 20 -9.80 -23.51 4.24
N ILE A 21 -9.03 -23.57 3.17
CA ILE A 21 -7.60 -23.27 3.16
C ILE A 21 -7.42 -21.74 3.04
N PRO A 22 -6.74 -21.07 3.98
CA PRO A 22 -6.53 -19.62 3.96
C PRO A 22 -5.38 -19.26 2.99
N LEU A 23 -5.68 -19.16 1.68
CA LEU A 23 -4.63 -18.82 0.68
C LEU A 23 -4.02 -17.44 0.89
N ASN A 24 -4.76 -16.51 1.46
CA ASN A 24 -4.37 -15.12 1.65
C ASN A 24 -4.45 -14.73 3.12
N GLY A 25 -3.48 -13.94 3.58
CA GLY A 25 -3.50 -13.37 4.93
C GLY A 25 -2.77 -12.06 4.99
N ALA A 26 -2.99 -11.32 6.09
CA ALA A 26 -2.29 -10.08 6.38
C ALA A 26 -1.75 -10.11 7.81
N PHE A 27 -0.50 -9.67 7.98
CA PHE A 27 0.10 -9.44 9.28
C PHE A 27 0.23 -7.94 9.51
N GLU A 28 -0.50 -7.42 10.48
CA GLU A 28 -0.34 -6.06 10.98
C GLU A 28 0.79 -6.06 12.02
N LEU A 29 2.01 -5.82 11.55
CA LEU A 29 3.22 -6.00 12.37
C LEU A 29 3.33 -4.98 13.50
N THR A 30 2.72 -3.81 13.35
CA THR A 30 2.74 -2.70 14.32
C THR A 30 1.52 -1.82 14.14
N SER A 31 1.00 -1.26 15.23
CA SER A 31 -0.01 -0.19 15.19
C SER A 31 0.61 1.21 15.10
N ARG A 32 1.92 1.33 15.33
CA ARG A 32 2.65 2.60 15.31
C ARG A 32 2.85 3.11 13.89
N CYS A 33 2.64 4.42 13.69
CA CYS A 33 2.88 5.09 12.42
C CYS A 33 3.57 6.45 12.64
N ASN A 34 4.42 6.85 11.71
CA ASN A 34 5.03 8.18 11.67
C ASN A 34 4.15 9.23 10.98
N PHE A 35 2.96 8.82 10.50
CA PHE A 35 1.90 9.69 10.03
C PHE A 35 0.70 9.65 10.97
N ASN A 36 -0.13 10.71 10.95
CA ASN A 36 -1.35 10.83 11.73
C ASN A 36 -2.55 11.04 10.78
N CYS A 37 -2.81 10.04 9.94
CA CYS A 37 -3.84 10.15 8.91
C CYS A 37 -5.24 10.22 9.52
N ARG A 38 -6.02 11.23 9.11
CA ARG A 38 -7.38 11.50 9.61
C ARG A 38 -8.36 10.36 9.37
N MET A 39 -8.15 9.58 8.29
CA MET A 39 -8.99 8.44 7.91
C MET A 39 -8.45 7.10 8.37
N CYS A 40 -7.33 7.08 9.10
CA CYS A 40 -6.69 5.83 9.52
C CYS A 40 -7.55 5.09 10.54
N TYR A 41 -7.75 3.79 10.34
CA TYR A 41 -8.44 2.93 11.29
C TYR A 41 -7.55 2.51 12.47
N VAL A 42 -6.22 2.61 12.30
CA VAL A 42 -5.22 2.37 13.34
C VAL A 42 -4.63 3.72 13.78
N HIS A 43 -4.78 4.10 15.04
CA HIS A 43 -4.45 5.45 15.48
C HIS A 43 -3.47 5.48 16.66
N ASP A 44 -2.28 4.87 16.47
CA ASP A 44 -1.25 4.84 17.50
C ASP A 44 -0.01 5.65 17.11
N LYS A 45 0.45 6.49 18.03
CA LYS A 45 1.62 7.34 17.79
C LYS A 45 2.92 6.53 17.79
N SER A 46 3.84 6.86 16.88
CA SER A 46 5.12 6.17 16.71
C SER A 46 5.99 6.15 17.97
N GLU A 47 5.85 7.14 18.85
CA GLU A 47 6.70 7.36 20.01
C GLU A 47 6.23 6.65 21.29
N ASP A 48 5.07 5.99 21.26
CA ASP A 48 4.55 5.29 22.44
C ASP A 48 5.37 4.02 22.72
N LYS A 49 6.29 4.14 23.67
CA LYS A 49 7.13 3.02 24.13
C LYS A 49 6.35 1.88 24.77
N SER A 50 5.12 2.13 25.23
CA SER A 50 4.26 1.08 25.80
C SER A 50 3.79 0.13 24.68
N LEU A 51 3.50 0.66 23.51
CA LEU A 51 3.11 -0.12 22.33
C LEU A 51 4.25 -1.03 21.86
N ILE A 52 5.49 -0.50 21.79
CA ILE A 52 6.67 -1.31 21.40
C ILE A 52 6.80 -2.56 22.25
N ARG A 53 6.56 -2.45 23.57
CA ARG A 53 6.65 -3.60 24.50
C ARG A 53 5.51 -4.61 24.33
N ARG A 54 4.43 -4.22 23.67
CA ARG A 54 3.26 -5.07 23.41
C ARG A 54 3.28 -5.69 22.01
N GLU A 55 4.17 -5.20 21.13
CA GLU A 55 4.34 -5.80 19.80
C GLU A 55 4.88 -7.23 19.91
N LEU A 56 4.41 -8.11 19.06
CA LEU A 56 4.98 -9.45 18.92
C LEU A 56 6.43 -9.34 18.43
N THR A 57 7.30 -10.19 18.97
CA THR A 57 8.69 -10.30 18.53
C THR A 57 8.79 -10.91 17.12
N ALA A 58 9.96 -10.77 16.49
CA ALA A 58 10.22 -11.43 15.21
C ALA A 58 9.97 -12.97 15.31
N ASP A 59 10.44 -13.62 16.35
CA ASP A 59 10.25 -15.08 16.54
C ASP A 59 8.77 -15.47 16.67
N GLN A 60 7.98 -14.66 17.37
CA GLN A 60 6.53 -14.89 17.47
C GLN A 60 5.85 -14.75 16.11
N TRP A 61 6.21 -13.73 15.32
CA TRP A 61 5.68 -13.57 13.96
C TRP A 61 6.07 -14.74 13.05
N ILE A 62 7.29 -15.25 13.17
CA ILE A 62 7.72 -16.41 12.39
C ILE A 62 6.95 -17.69 12.81
N GLY A 63 6.71 -17.89 14.10
CA GLY A 63 5.88 -19.02 14.56
C GLY A 63 4.46 -18.96 13.99
N ILE A 64 3.82 -17.78 14.02
CA ILE A 64 2.50 -17.58 13.38
C ILE A 64 2.57 -17.85 11.88
N ALA A 65 3.64 -17.45 11.22
CA ALA A 65 3.82 -17.66 9.78
C ALA A 65 4.03 -19.15 9.44
N GLU A 66 4.71 -19.93 10.31
CA GLU A 66 4.84 -21.38 10.16
C GLU A 66 3.48 -22.06 10.20
N ASP A 67 2.65 -21.74 11.19
CA ASP A 67 1.28 -22.25 11.30
C ASP A 67 0.42 -21.85 10.09
N ALA A 68 0.53 -20.58 9.64
CA ALA A 68 -0.20 -20.09 8.49
C ALA A 68 0.22 -20.81 7.19
N ARG A 69 1.50 -21.07 7.00
CA ARG A 69 2.03 -21.82 5.87
C ARG A 69 1.56 -23.28 5.90
N GLU A 70 1.58 -23.92 7.05
CA GLU A 70 1.07 -25.29 7.21
C GLU A 70 -0.43 -25.37 6.91
N ALA A 71 -1.18 -24.32 7.26
CA ALA A 71 -2.59 -24.19 6.89
C ALA A 71 -2.82 -23.94 5.40
N GLY A 72 -1.76 -23.70 4.60
CA GLY A 72 -1.81 -23.54 3.15
C GLY A 72 -1.75 -22.10 2.64
N MET A 73 -1.40 -21.13 3.50
CA MET A 73 -1.27 -19.72 3.08
C MET A 73 -0.12 -19.57 2.06
N LEU A 74 -0.40 -18.83 0.99
CA LEU A 74 0.56 -18.51 -0.06
C LEU A 74 0.87 -17.02 -0.15
N ASN A 75 -0.17 -16.19 -0.10
CA ASN A 75 -0.06 -14.75 -0.26
C ASN A 75 -0.12 -14.08 1.10
N LEU A 76 0.90 -13.33 1.43
CA LEU A 76 1.03 -12.65 2.71
C LEU A 76 1.23 -11.15 2.50
N VAL A 77 0.31 -10.35 3.04
CA VAL A 77 0.47 -8.90 3.13
C VAL A 77 1.15 -8.55 4.44
N LEU A 78 2.23 -7.80 4.40
CA LEU A 78 2.84 -7.18 5.58
C LEU A 78 2.41 -5.72 5.63
N THR A 79 1.72 -5.37 6.69
CA THR A 79 1.10 -4.06 6.89
C THR A 79 1.17 -3.65 8.37
N GLY A 80 0.42 -2.63 8.73
CA GLY A 80 0.28 -2.11 10.08
C GLY A 80 0.06 -0.60 10.03
N GLY A 81 0.57 0.12 11.03
CA GLY A 81 0.75 1.56 10.91
C GLY A 81 1.81 1.85 9.85
N GLU A 82 3.11 1.79 10.21
CA GLU A 82 4.22 1.85 9.25
C GLU A 82 5.26 0.76 9.58
N ILE A 83 5.40 -0.20 8.69
CA ILE A 83 6.24 -1.39 8.90
C ILE A 83 7.73 -1.04 9.06
N PHE A 84 8.21 0.00 8.36
CA PHE A 84 9.59 0.45 8.44
C PHE A 84 9.95 1.20 9.73
N LEU A 85 9.00 1.41 10.65
CA LEU A 85 9.27 1.85 12.02
C LEU A 85 9.83 0.74 12.92
N ARG A 86 9.58 -0.52 12.58
CA ARG A 86 10.10 -1.65 13.35
C ARG A 86 11.59 -1.82 13.05
N SER A 87 12.41 -1.83 14.10
CA SER A 87 13.86 -2.06 13.97
C SER A 87 14.20 -3.47 13.51
N ASP A 88 13.34 -4.45 13.79
CA ASP A 88 13.48 -5.85 13.42
C ASP A 88 12.73 -6.21 12.12
N PHE A 89 12.14 -5.23 11.42
CA PHE A 89 11.37 -5.49 10.18
C PHE A 89 12.20 -6.24 9.13
N LYS A 90 13.46 -5.87 8.99
CA LYS A 90 14.37 -6.53 8.06
C LYS A 90 14.51 -8.03 8.35
N ASP A 91 14.71 -8.41 9.62
CA ASP A 91 14.82 -9.81 10.04
C ASP A 91 13.51 -10.57 9.76
N ILE A 92 12.37 -9.99 10.17
CA ILE A 92 11.03 -10.56 9.90
C ILE A 92 10.85 -10.82 8.41
N TYR A 93 11.07 -9.80 7.57
CA TYR A 93 10.85 -9.87 6.14
C TYR A 93 11.74 -10.93 5.47
N GLU A 94 13.05 -10.94 5.78
CA GLU A 94 13.98 -11.90 5.20
C GLU A 94 13.66 -13.35 5.59
N ARG A 95 13.23 -13.57 6.83
CA ARG A 95 12.80 -14.90 7.29
C ARG A 95 11.52 -15.35 6.58
N LEU A 96 10.51 -14.49 6.50
CA LEU A 96 9.26 -14.77 5.79
C LEU A 96 9.49 -15.04 4.28
N SER A 97 10.40 -14.29 3.65
CA SER A 97 10.75 -14.50 2.24
C SER A 97 11.36 -15.87 2.00
N ARG A 98 12.18 -16.38 2.92
CA ARG A 98 12.76 -17.73 2.85
C ARG A 98 11.73 -18.86 3.05
N MET A 99 10.57 -18.53 3.66
CA MET A 99 9.48 -19.50 3.84
C MET A 99 8.66 -19.72 2.57
N GLY A 100 8.87 -18.94 1.51
CA GLY A 100 8.24 -19.10 0.19
C GLY A 100 6.89 -18.41 0.04
N PHE A 101 6.53 -17.48 0.93
CA PHE A 101 5.36 -16.63 0.75
C PHE A 101 5.53 -15.68 -0.45
N LYS A 102 4.44 -15.42 -1.16
CA LYS A 102 4.30 -14.27 -2.04
C LYS A 102 3.98 -13.05 -1.19
N ILE A 103 5.00 -12.25 -0.90
CA ILE A 103 4.86 -11.12 0.04
C ILE A 103 4.52 -9.84 -0.71
N THR A 104 3.46 -9.16 -0.25
CA THR A 104 3.14 -7.78 -0.61
C THR A 104 3.40 -6.87 0.59
N LEU A 105 4.09 -5.75 0.37
CA LEU A 105 4.38 -4.77 1.42
C LEU A 105 3.45 -3.56 1.27
N TYR A 106 2.79 -3.15 2.36
CA TYR A 106 2.02 -1.91 2.42
C TYR A 106 2.79 -0.89 3.27
N THR A 107 3.02 0.30 2.72
CA THR A 107 3.77 1.37 3.39
C THR A 107 3.33 2.75 2.92
N ASN A 108 3.57 3.77 3.75
CA ASN A 108 3.47 5.17 3.33
C ASN A 108 4.73 5.64 2.56
N GLY A 109 5.77 4.82 2.48
CA GLY A 109 7.00 5.07 1.73
C GLY A 109 7.96 6.08 2.34
N SER A 110 7.53 6.91 3.29
CA SER A 110 8.31 8.07 3.76
C SER A 110 9.58 7.73 4.55
N LEU A 111 9.72 6.47 4.98
CA LEU A 111 10.90 5.97 5.71
C LEU A 111 11.86 5.16 4.83
N ILE A 112 11.57 5.07 3.53
CA ILE A 112 12.43 4.36 2.59
C ILE A 112 13.53 5.32 2.13
N ASP A 113 14.75 4.92 2.38
CA ASP A 113 15.99 5.53 1.93
C ASP A 113 16.69 4.64 0.90
N GLU A 114 17.78 5.13 0.31
CA GLU A 114 18.56 4.40 -0.68
C GLU A 114 19.06 3.04 -0.17
N THR A 115 19.40 2.95 1.12
CA THR A 115 19.88 1.69 1.74
C THR A 115 18.76 0.65 1.76
N LYS A 116 17.54 1.06 2.14
CA LYS A 116 16.37 0.18 2.17
C LYS A 116 15.92 -0.20 0.75
N ALA A 117 15.93 0.75 -0.19
CA ALA A 117 15.59 0.46 -1.59
C ALA A 117 16.55 -0.59 -2.17
N LYS A 118 17.87 -0.41 -2.03
CA LYS A 118 18.87 -1.38 -2.47
C LYS A 118 18.76 -2.73 -1.77
N TRP A 119 18.42 -2.75 -0.49
CA TRP A 119 18.17 -3.99 0.22
C TRP A 119 16.96 -4.73 -0.32
N LEU A 120 15.83 -4.03 -0.54
CA LEU A 120 14.63 -4.61 -1.15
C LEU A 120 14.90 -5.09 -2.59
N GLY A 121 15.71 -4.38 -3.38
CA GLY A 121 16.11 -4.83 -4.72
C GLY A 121 16.86 -6.15 -4.74
N ARG A 122 17.58 -6.50 -3.66
CA ARG A 122 18.27 -7.81 -3.54
C ARG A 122 17.35 -8.95 -3.14
N ILE A 123 16.28 -8.66 -2.42
CA ILE A 123 15.26 -9.62 -1.98
C ILE A 123 13.89 -8.97 -2.24
N PRO A 124 13.48 -8.90 -3.53
CA PRO A 124 12.29 -8.14 -3.88
C PRO A 124 11.01 -8.80 -3.36
N PRO A 125 10.06 -8.01 -2.83
CA PRO A 125 8.71 -8.49 -2.58
C PRO A 125 8.01 -8.83 -3.91
N THR A 126 6.94 -9.59 -3.85
CA THR A 126 6.09 -9.85 -5.02
C THR A 126 5.51 -8.56 -5.57
N SER A 127 5.09 -7.66 -4.67
CA SER A 127 4.66 -6.29 -4.98
C SER A 127 4.82 -5.40 -3.75
N MET A 128 4.82 -4.10 -3.99
CA MET A 128 4.84 -3.10 -2.93
C MET A 128 3.81 -2.02 -3.23
N GLU A 129 2.93 -1.77 -2.27
CA GLU A 129 1.87 -0.79 -2.41
C GLU A 129 2.19 0.44 -1.57
N ILE A 130 2.29 1.59 -2.25
CA ILE A 130 2.63 2.87 -1.62
C ILE A 130 1.41 3.78 -1.64
N THR A 131 0.99 4.25 -0.47
CA THR A 131 -0.12 5.19 -0.36
C THR A 131 0.36 6.61 -0.65
N LEU A 132 -0.25 7.24 -1.66
CA LEU A 132 -0.13 8.66 -1.94
C LEU A 132 -1.32 9.40 -1.31
N TYR A 133 -1.02 10.30 -0.39
CA TYR A 133 -2.05 11.05 0.35
C TYR A 133 -2.53 12.29 -0.39
N GLY A 134 -1.78 12.76 -1.37
CA GLY A 134 -2.08 13.92 -2.19
C GLY A 134 -0.92 14.25 -3.13
N ALA A 135 -1.07 15.30 -3.92
CA ALA A 135 -0.10 15.76 -4.91
C ALA A 135 0.77 16.94 -4.42
N SER A 136 0.69 17.29 -3.15
CA SER A 136 1.44 18.42 -2.58
C SER A 136 1.76 18.22 -1.08
N ALA A 137 2.73 18.97 -0.59
CA ALA A 137 3.06 19.03 0.83
C ALA A 137 1.86 19.53 1.68
N ASP A 138 1.08 20.48 1.14
CA ASP A 138 -0.11 21.03 1.82
C ASP A 138 -1.19 19.96 1.99
N THR A 139 -1.42 19.13 0.96
CA THR A 139 -2.38 18.03 1.08
C THR A 139 -1.87 16.96 2.04
N TYR A 140 -0.57 16.65 2.05
CA TYR A 140 0.00 15.74 3.04
C TYR A 140 -0.14 16.24 4.47
N GLU A 141 0.05 17.55 4.70
CA GLU A 141 -0.20 18.14 6.02
C GLU A 141 -1.65 17.96 6.46
N LYS A 142 -2.61 18.25 5.58
CA LYS A 142 -4.04 18.08 5.87
C LYS A 142 -4.45 16.64 6.11
N MET A 143 -3.94 15.72 5.27
CA MET A 143 -4.33 14.31 5.27
C MET A 143 -3.68 13.50 6.39
N CYS A 144 -2.40 13.72 6.64
CA CYS A 144 -1.60 12.86 7.51
C CYS A 144 -0.71 13.61 8.51
N GLY A 145 -0.85 14.94 8.63
CA GLY A 145 -0.11 15.75 9.59
C GLY A 145 1.40 15.75 9.34
N ASN A 146 1.84 15.60 8.08
CA ASN A 146 3.26 15.50 7.74
C ASN A 146 3.56 16.02 6.33
N ALA A 147 3.71 17.34 6.20
CA ALA A 147 4.04 17.99 4.92
C ALA A 147 5.33 17.41 4.26
N ALA A 148 6.36 17.16 5.08
CA ALA A 148 7.63 16.61 4.59
C ALA A 148 7.52 15.16 4.08
N GLY A 149 6.42 14.49 4.41
CA GLY A 149 6.11 13.14 3.93
C GLY A 149 5.97 13.10 2.41
N TYR A 150 5.43 14.15 1.79
CA TYR A 150 5.24 14.23 0.35
C TYR A 150 6.54 13.96 -0.42
N GLU A 151 7.54 14.81 -0.23
CA GLU A 151 8.81 14.66 -0.95
C GLU A 151 9.50 13.32 -0.67
N ARG A 152 9.43 12.84 0.59
CA ARG A 152 10.03 11.57 0.97
C ARG A 152 9.37 10.40 0.24
N THR A 153 8.03 10.39 0.17
CA THR A 153 7.28 9.33 -0.52
C THR A 153 7.56 9.35 -2.02
N ILE A 154 7.59 10.54 -2.65
CA ILE A 154 7.91 10.66 -4.09
C ILE A 154 9.32 10.13 -4.38
N LYS A 155 10.33 10.52 -3.58
CA LYS A 155 11.70 10.01 -3.71
C LYS A 155 11.79 8.50 -3.50
N ALA A 156 11.00 7.96 -2.55
CA ALA A 156 10.95 6.52 -2.32
C ALA A 156 10.42 5.76 -3.53
N VAL A 157 9.37 6.27 -4.18
CA VAL A 157 8.85 5.68 -5.42
C VAL A 157 9.94 5.60 -6.48
N ASP A 158 10.65 6.71 -6.73
CA ASP A 158 11.70 6.76 -7.75
C ASP A 158 12.88 5.83 -7.42
N MET A 159 13.31 5.78 -6.14
CA MET A 159 14.37 4.86 -5.68
C MET A 159 13.98 3.39 -5.85
N LEU A 160 12.75 3.03 -5.49
CA LEU A 160 12.26 1.66 -5.60
C LEU A 160 12.09 1.22 -7.06
N MET A 161 11.64 2.13 -7.94
CA MET A 161 11.59 1.88 -9.37
C MET A 161 12.99 1.63 -9.96
N ALA A 162 13.99 2.41 -9.53
CA ALA A 162 15.38 2.22 -9.97
C ALA A 162 15.95 0.85 -9.56
N GLU A 163 15.47 0.27 -8.46
CA GLU A 163 15.83 -1.08 -8.01
C GLU A 163 14.94 -2.19 -8.61
N GLY A 164 14.04 -1.84 -9.53
CA GLY A 164 13.19 -2.81 -10.24
C GLY A 164 12.06 -3.42 -9.38
N ILE A 165 11.68 -2.77 -8.29
CA ILE A 165 10.58 -3.23 -7.43
C ILE A 165 9.25 -3.08 -8.16
N ASN A 166 8.43 -4.12 -8.12
CA ASN A 166 7.05 -4.07 -8.64
C ASN A 166 6.19 -3.21 -7.71
N LEU A 167 5.84 -2.00 -8.16
CA LEU A 167 5.11 -1.01 -7.39
C LEU A 167 3.66 -0.86 -7.86
N GLU A 168 2.78 -0.67 -6.89
CA GLU A 168 1.43 -0.16 -7.08
C GLU A 168 1.24 1.07 -6.19
N LEU A 169 0.66 2.14 -6.76
CA LEU A 169 0.31 3.34 -6.02
C LEU A 169 -1.15 3.26 -5.58
N LYS A 170 -1.45 3.73 -4.38
CA LYS A 170 -2.81 3.80 -3.85
C LYS A 170 -3.16 5.21 -3.42
N MET A 171 -4.39 5.63 -3.71
CA MET A 171 -4.98 6.84 -3.19
C MET A 171 -6.23 6.49 -2.39
N THR A 172 -6.21 6.71 -1.08
CA THR A 172 -7.44 6.68 -0.27
C THR A 172 -8.13 8.03 -0.43
N VAL A 173 -9.28 8.04 -1.11
CA VAL A 173 -9.97 9.28 -1.44
C VAL A 173 -10.79 9.81 -0.28
N THR A 174 -10.63 11.11 -0.02
CA THR A 174 -11.39 11.88 0.98
C THR A 174 -11.72 13.27 0.43
N TYR A 175 -12.54 14.04 1.13
CA TYR A 175 -12.78 15.44 0.76
C TYR A 175 -11.51 16.30 0.74
N ASP A 176 -10.51 15.96 1.55
CA ASP A 176 -9.27 16.73 1.68
C ASP A 176 -8.31 16.56 0.49
N ASN A 177 -8.40 15.44 -0.25
CA ASN A 177 -7.47 15.12 -1.34
C ASN A 177 -8.12 14.79 -2.69
N MET A 178 -9.45 14.76 -2.77
CA MET A 178 -10.13 14.43 -4.04
C MET A 178 -9.76 15.36 -5.21
N GLY A 179 -9.33 16.59 -4.90
CA GLY A 179 -8.88 17.56 -5.90
C GLY A 179 -7.53 17.23 -6.53
N ASP A 180 -6.71 16.39 -5.89
CA ASP A 180 -5.35 16.04 -6.34
C ASP A 180 -5.34 14.84 -7.31
N MET A 181 -6.50 14.25 -7.59
CA MET A 181 -6.62 13.00 -8.33
C MET A 181 -5.98 13.06 -9.73
N GLU A 182 -6.21 14.12 -10.49
CA GLU A 182 -5.66 14.23 -11.85
C GLU A 182 -4.12 14.28 -11.83
N GLN A 183 -3.55 15.02 -10.86
CA GLN A 183 -2.09 15.12 -10.70
C GLN A 183 -1.49 13.78 -10.27
N LEU A 184 -2.15 13.04 -9.37
CA LEU A 184 -1.71 11.71 -8.96
C LEU A 184 -1.83 10.68 -10.09
N ALA A 185 -2.92 10.75 -10.88
CA ALA A 185 -3.08 9.90 -12.06
C ALA A 185 -1.97 10.18 -13.11
N GLU A 186 -1.65 11.45 -13.36
CA GLU A 186 -0.56 11.83 -14.24
C GLU A 186 0.81 11.39 -13.70
N PHE A 187 1.04 11.55 -12.39
CA PHE A 187 2.27 11.08 -11.72
C PHE A 187 2.49 9.58 -11.92
N ALA A 188 1.45 8.79 -11.66
CA ALA A 188 1.47 7.34 -11.83
C ALA A 188 1.68 6.94 -13.29
N TYR A 189 0.92 7.56 -14.19
CA TYR A 189 0.95 7.25 -15.61
C TYR A 189 2.32 7.52 -16.24
N LYS A 190 2.93 8.68 -15.92
CA LYS A 190 4.29 9.03 -16.40
C LYS A 190 5.36 8.02 -15.99
N ARG A 191 5.13 7.27 -14.90
CA ARG A 191 6.04 6.24 -14.39
C ARG A 191 5.65 4.82 -14.81
N GLY A 192 4.57 4.66 -15.58
CA GLY A 192 4.03 3.34 -15.94
C GLY A 192 3.55 2.54 -14.74
N LEU A 193 3.18 3.22 -13.64
CA LEU A 193 2.71 2.59 -12.41
C LEU A 193 1.17 2.56 -12.36
N PRO A 194 0.56 1.47 -11.88
CA PRO A 194 -0.86 1.45 -11.59
C PRO A 194 -1.18 2.38 -10.41
N LEU A 195 -2.32 3.08 -10.49
CA LEU A 195 -2.90 3.83 -9.37
C LEU A 195 -4.27 3.25 -9.04
N SER A 196 -4.39 2.68 -7.84
CA SER A 196 -5.66 2.17 -7.33
C SER A 196 -6.34 3.21 -6.43
N ILE A 197 -7.65 3.36 -6.58
CA ILE A 197 -8.46 4.21 -5.71
C ILE A 197 -9.09 3.36 -4.62
N VAL A 198 -8.84 3.75 -3.37
CA VAL A 198 -9.51 3.20 -2.19
C VAL A 198 -10.62 4.17 -1.79
N ASP A 199 -11.86 3.76 -2.01
CA ASP A 199 -13.07 4.58 -1.86
C ASP A 199 -13.86 4.25 -0.58
N TYR A 200 -13.50 3.17 0.09
CA TYR A 200 -14.14 2.74 1.33
C TYR A 200 -13.26 3.01 2.54
N LEU A 201 -13.81 3.74 3.53
CA LEU A 201 -13.16 4.03 4.80
C LEU A 201 -13.80 3.20 5.92
N PHE A 202 -12.98 2.40 6.59
CA PHE A 202 -13.41 1.66 7.77
C PHE A 202 -13.55 2.60 8.98
N PRO A 203 -14.47 2.31 9.91
CA PRO A 203 -14.49 2.96 11.21
C PRO A 203 -13.15 2.81 11.93
N GLN A 204 -12.75 3.81 12.69
CA GLN A 204 -11.56 3.73 13.54
C GLN A 204 -11.77 2.71 14.66
N MET A 205 -10.68 2.10 15.15
CA MET A 205 -10.74 1.13 16.26
C MET A 205 -11.33 1.75 17.55
N ALA A 206 -11.20 3.07 17.74
CA ALA A 206 -11.82 3.83 18.82
C ALA A 206 -13.34 4.09 18.63
N CYS A 207 -13.97 3.45 17.64
CA CYS A 207 -15.39 3.63 17.29
C CYS A 207 -15.74 5.04 16.76
N GLU A 208 -14.78 5.85 16.38
CA GLU A 208 -15.03 7.11 15.69
C GLU A 208 -15.39 6.85 14.22
N SER A 209 -16.47 7.49 13.75
CA SER A 209 -16.86 7.36 12.35
C SER A 209 -15.93 8.20 11.46
N PRO A 210 -15.44 7.66 10.31
CA PRO A 210 -14.70 8.45 9.34
C PRO A 210 -15.57 9.42 8.53
N ASP A 211 -16.82 9.64 8.92
CA ASP A 211 -17.79 10.45 8.17
C ASP A 211 -17.34 11.89 7.95
N HIS A 212 -16.45 12.40 8.82
CA HIS A 212 -15.88 13.74 8.68
C HIS A 212 -14.96 13.91 7.44
N CYS A 213 -14.46 12.82 6.87
CA CYS A 213 -13.60 12.87 5.68
C CYS A 213 -14.08 12.00 4.51
N ARG A 214 -15.04 11.10 4.75
CA ARG A 214 -15.61 10.22 3.73
C ARG A 214 -16.44 11.00 2.72
N LEU A 215 -16.26 10.72 1.43
CA LEU A 215 -17.12 11.25 0.39
C LEU A 215 -18.56 10.73 0.53
N SER A 216 -19.54 11.59 0.25
CA SER A 216 -20.91 11.11 0.06
C SER A 216 -20.98 10.16 -1.14
N PRO A 217 -21.95 9.23 -1.21
CA PRO A 217 -22.12 8.35 -2.35
C PRO A 217 -22.21 9.10 -3.69
N ARG A 218 -22.82 10.29 -3.69
CA ARG A 218 -22.93 11.13 -4.89
C ARG A 218 -21.57 11.69 -5.30
N ASP A 219 -20.85 12.28 -4.34
CA ASP A 219 -19.53 12.87 -4.60
C ASP A 219 -18.53 11.80 -5.03
N LEU A 220 -18.63 10.59 -4.47
CA LEU A 220 -17.81 9.46 -4.87
C LEU A 220 -18.07 9.04 -6.31
N VAL A 221 -19.36 8.95 -6.72
CA VAL A 221 -19.70 8.64 -8.12
C VAL A 221 -19.15 9.71 -9.08
N ASP A 222 -19.28 10.99 -8.71
CA ASP A 222 -18.77 12.08 -9.55
C ASP A 222 -17.23 12.11 -9.58
N PHE A 223 -16.57 11.79 -8.47
CA PHE A 223 -15.11 11.58 -8.41
C PHE A 223 -14.68 10.44 -9.34
N MET A 224 -15.31 9.27 -9.24
CA MET A 224 -14.95 8.10 -10.06
C MET A 224 -15.12 8.36 -11.56
N LYS A 225 -16.18 9.07 -11.96
CA LYS A 225 -16.36 9.50 -13.36
C LYS A 225 -15.19 10.37 -13.83
N LYS A 226 -14.76 11.35 -13.02
CA LYS A 226 -13.60 12.20 -13.33
C LYS A 226 -12.31 11.38 -13.41
N TYR A 227 -12.11 10.44 -12.49
CA TYR A 227 -10.94 9.57 -12.48
C TYR A 227 -10.83 8.74 -13.76
N PHE A 228 -11.92 8.06 -14.17
CA PHE A 228 -11.93 7.28 -15.42
C PHE A 228 -11.70 8.17 -16.64
N SER A 229 -12.36 9.33 -16.71
CA SER A 229 -12.15 10.28 -17.81
C SER A 229 -10.70 10.79 -17.86
N ALA A 230 -10.07 11.08 -16.72
CA ALA A 230 -8.68 11.51 -16.67
C ALA A 230 -7.72 10.41 -17.14
N THR A 231 -7.93 9.17 -16.70
CA THR A 231 -7.09 8.02 -17.11
C THR A 231 -7.23 7.71 -18.59
N ASP A 232 -8.43 7.85 -19.18
CA ASP A 232 -8.63 7.65 -20.60
C ASP A 232 -7.93 8.74 -21.43
N ARG A 233 -8.03 10.03 -21.03
CA ARG A 233 -7.27 11.14 -21.67
C ARG A 233 -5.76 10.91 -21.62
N LEU A 234 -5.23 10.45 -20.48
CA LEU A 234 -3.80 10.15 -20.34
C LEU A 234 -3.39 9.01 -21.29
N ARG A 235 -4.17 7.92 -21.39
CA ARG A 235 -3.90 6.82 -22.33
C ARG A 235 -3.86 7.32 -23.78
N GLU A 236 -4.81 8.16 -24.17
CA GLU A 236 -4.87 8.75 -25.51
C GLU A 236 -3.64 9.63 -25.80
N ALA A 237 -3.33 10.59 -24.92
CA ALA A 237 -2.19 11.49 -25.07
C ALA A 237 -0.84 10.75 -25.19
N TYR A 238 -0.66 9.66 -24.45
CA TYR A 238 0.55 8.83 -24.58
C TYR A 238 0.55 7.97 -25.86
N SER A 239 -0.62 7.52 -26.32
CA SER A 239 -0.72 6.73 -27.56
C SER A 239 -0.46 7.57 -28.80
N THR A 240 -0.84 8.85 -28.77
CA THR A 240 -0.64 9.81 -29.87
C THR A 240 0.75 10.46 -29.85
N GLY A 241 1.55 10.24 -28.81
CA GLY A 241 2.89 10.84 -28.67
C GLY A 241 2.89 12.30 -28.22
N GLU A 242 1.75 12.83 -27.76
CA GLU A 242 1.64 14.17 -27.18
C GLU A 242 2.41 14.28 -25.85
N LEU A 243 2.57 13.15 -25.15
CA LEU A 243 3.42 13.05 -23.96
C LEU A 243 4.58 12.09 -24.23
N PRO A 244 5.81 12.41 -23.82
CA PRO A 244 6.97 11.57 -24.07
C PRO A 244 6.85 10.23 -23.33
N LYS A 245 7.06 9.12 -24.04
CA LYS A 245 7.26 7.83 -23.41
C LYS A 245 8.58 7.88 -22.64
N GLN A 246 8.53 7.63 -21.34
CA GLN A 246 9.78 7.42 -20.60
C GLN A 246 10.40 6.11 -21.06
N THR A 247 11.62 6.20 -21.56
CA THR A 247 12.50 5.06 -21.88
C THR A 247 13.18 4.54 -20.63
#